data_3bfb662d9a08663b6640327bc4eef7e4
#
_entry.id   3bfb662d9a08663b6640327bc4eef7e4
#
_cell.length_a   1.000
_cell.length_b   1.000
_cell.length_c   1.000
_cell.angle_alpha   90.00
_cell.angle_beta   90.00
_cell.angle_gamma   90.00
#
_symmetry.space_group_name_H-M   'P 1'
#
loop_
_entity.id
_entity.type
_entity.pdbx_description
1 polymer ?
#
loop_
_entity_poly.entity_id
_entity_poly.type
_entity_poly.pdbx_seq_one_letter_code
_entity_poly.pdbx_strand_id
1 'polypeptide(L)'
;MSWFKRKNSRPPEKVTPPVIRFIGEQDGSPERDLKARFIELFREKPRVDRAYLARTDYGDATGANVALCVMCSAGEDMGLVSDVSAIFAEMFGSHEHLDVLFIRHDQEQQLRVVCTPFYERTSSPVV
;
A
#
# COMPACT_ATOMS: atom_id res chain seq x y z
N MET A 1 -8.56 -17.01 -9.31
CA MET A 1 -9.40 -15.86 -8.98
C MET A 1 -8.58 -14.60 -8.90
N SER A 2 -9.02 -13.56 -9.53
CA SER A 2 -8.29 -12.31 -9.52
C SER A 2 -8.29 -11.67 -8.15
N TRP A 3 -7.18 -11.10 -7.80
CA TRP A 3 -7.01 -10.29 -6.62
C TRP A 3 -7.99 -9.09 -6.66
N PHE A 4 -8.09 -8.45 -7.83
CA PHE A 4 -9.07 -7.42 -8.10
C PHE A 4 -9.15 -7.24 -9.60
N LYS A 5 -10.25 -6.67 -10.05
CA LYS A 5 -10.49 -6.56 -11.48
C LYS A 5 -9.79 -5.33 -12.02
N ARG A 6 -8.80 -5.57 -12.86
CA ARG A 6 -8.16 -4.52 -13.62
C ARG A 6 -8.16 -4.92 -15.06
N LYS A 7 -8.66 -4.03 -15.89
CA LYS A 7 -8.72 -4.30 -17.32
C LYS A 7 -7.43 -3.95 -18.01
N ASN A 8 -6.71 -2.99 -17.49
CA ASN A 8 -5.49 -2.52 -18.11
C ASN A 8 -4.34 -2.75 -17.17
N SER A 9 -3.34 -3.47 -17.65
CA SER A 9 -2.09 -3.52 -16.95
C SER A 9 -1.29 -2.30 -17.40
N ARG A 10 -1.21 -1.33 -16.53
CA ARG A 10 -0.29 -0.23 -16.77
C ARG A 10 1.08 -0.64 -16.26
N PRO A 11 2.14 -0.20 -16.95
CA PRO A 11 3.46 -0.45 -16.42
C PRO A 11 3.55 0.18 -15.02
N PRO A 12 4.28 -0.46 -14.11
CA PRO A 12 4.48 0.13 -12.81
C PRO A 12 5.25 1.42 -12.99
N GLU A 13 4.58 2.50 -12.69
CA GLU A 13 5.21 3.80 -12.73
C GLU A 13 4.75 4.57 -11.52
N LYS A 14 5.54 5.55 -11.17
CA LYS A 14 5.20 6.40 -10.05
C LYS A 14 3.92 7.13 -10.37
N VAL A 15 2.90 6.89 -9.59
CA VAL A 15 1.62 7.55 -9.75
C VAL A 15 1.61 8.78 -8.86
N THR A 16 1.47 9.95 -9.49
CA THR A 16 1.29 11.19 -8.76
C THR A 16 0.02 11.86 -9.27
N PRO A 17 -1.14 11.28 -9.02
CA PRO A 17 -2.38 11.92 -9.41
C PRO A 17 -2.58 13.19 -8.58
N PRO A 18 -3.23 14.20 -9.15
CA PRO A 18 -3.46 15.44 -8.42
C PRO A 18 -4.37 15.23 -7.21
N VAL A 19 -5.26 14.25 -7.28
CA VAL A 19 -6.16 13.92 -6.18
C VAL A 19 -6.24 12.41 -6.05
N ILE A 20 -6.00 11.93 -4.84
CA ILE A 20 -6.21 10.53 -4.51
C ILE A 20 -7.40 10.47 -3.56
N ARG A 21 -8.41 9.71 -3.95
CA ARG A 21 -9.54 9.47 -3.08
C ARG A 21 -9.39 8.09 -2.46
N PHE A 22 -9.38 8.05 -1.14
CA PHE A 22 -9.31 6.78 -0.42
C PHE A 22 -10.73 6.30 -0.17
N ILE A 23 -11.04 5.10 -0.67
CA ILE A 23 -12.39 4.56 -0.64
C ILE A 23 -12.64 3.76 0.63
N GLY A 24 -11.67 2.93 1.01
CA GLY A 24 -11.81 2.08 2.17
C GLY A 24 -10.65 1.12 2.29
N GLU A 25 -10.75 0.24 3.25
CA GLU A 25 -9.74 -0.77 3.47
C GLU A 25 -9.94 -1.93 2.50
N GLN A 26 -8.85 -2.44 1.94
CA GLN A 26 -8.88 -3.65 1.16
C GLN A 26 -8.62 -4.83 2.10
N ASP A 27 -9.62 -5.68 2.28
CA ASP A 27 -9.52 -6.77 3.22
C ASP A 27 -10.09 -8.05 2.62
N GLY A 28 -9.72 -9.18 3.21
CA GLY A 28 -10.11 -10.50 2.79
C GLY A 28 -9.04 -11.50 3.17
N SER A 29 -9.27 -12.78 2.89
CA SER A 29 -8.31 -13.82 3.26
C SER A 29 -6.95 -13.63 2.57
N PRO A 30 -6.89 -13.45 1.24
CA PRO A 30 -5.58 -13.25 0.61
C PRO A 30 -4.92 -11.94 1.06
N GLU A 31 -5.71 -10.91 1.35
CA GLU A 31 -5.16 -9.65 1.82
C GLU A 31 -4.52 -9.80 3.19
N ARG A 32 -5.10 -10.60 4.05
CA ARG A 32 -4.54 -10.83 5.39
C ARG A 32 -3.20 -11.56 5.30
N ASP A 33 -3.09 -12.51 4.40
CA ASP A 33 -1.83 -13.21 4.17
C ASP A 33 -0.76 -12.26 3.64
N LEU A 34 -1.15 -11.39 2.73
CA LEU A 34 -0.24 -10.39 2.17
C LEU A 34 0.22 -9.41 3.26
N LYS A 35 -0.71 -8.94 4.07
CA LYS A 35 -0.39 -8.03 5.16
C LYS A 35 0.59 -8.67 6.13
N ALA A 36 0.41 -9.95 6.44
CA ALA A 36 1.30 -10.64 7.35
C ALA A 36 2.73 -10.68 6.80
N ARG A 37 2.88 -10.91 5.51
CA ARG A 37 4.21 -10.92 4.89
C ARG A 37 4.83 -9.53 4.84
N PHE A 38 4.01 -8.52 4.59
CA PHE A 38 4.50 -7.14 4.62
C PHE A 38 4.94 -6.73 6.02
N ILE A 39 4.22 -7.18 7.05
CA ILE A 39 4.61 -6.89 8.44
C ILE A 39 6.01 -7.45 8.73
N GLU A 40 6.28 -8.66 8.30
CA GLU A 40 7.61 -9.24 8.50
C GLU A 40 8.68 -8.41 7.80
N LEU A 41 8.41 -7.96 6.59
CA LEU A 41 9.34 -7.10 5.86
C LEU A 41 9.55 -5.77 6.59
N PHE A 42 8.46 -5.14 7.03
CA PHE A 42 8.53 -3.79 7.61
C PHE A 42 9.25 -3.79 8.97
N ARG A 43 9.22 -4.91 9.67
CA ARG A 43 9.97 -5.03 10.93
C ARG A 43 11.47 -4.81 10.71
N GLU A 44 11.94 -5.11 9.51
CA GLU A 44 13.34 -4.94 9.16
C GLU A 44 13.61 -3.63 8.41
N LYS A 45 12.58 -2.79 8.29
CA LYS A 45 12.69 -1.52 7.58
C LYS A 45 12.37 -0.38 8.55
N PRO A 46 13.37 0.12 9.29
CA PRO A 46 13.12 1.08 10.37
C PRO A 46 12.52 2.40 9.90
N ARG A 47 12.56 2.68 8.61
CA ARG A 47 12.01 3.93 8.07
C ARG A 47 10.51 3.87 7.83
N VAL A 48 9.93 2.66 7.87
CA VAL A 48 8.48 2.51 7.70
C VAL A 48 7.81 2.74 9.04
N ASP A 49 7.00 3.76 9.12
CA ASP A 49 6.30 4.11 10.36
C ASP A 49 4.93 3.46 10.43
N ARG A 50 4.17 3.52 9.36
CA ARG A 50 2.83 2.93 9.28
C ARG A 50 2.56 2.49 7.85
N ALA A 51 1.68 1.50 7.71
CA ALA A 51 1.27 1.01 6.39
C ALA A 51 -0.20 0.65 6.38
N TYR A 52 -0.83 0.92 5.25
CA TYR A 52 -2.25 0.70 5.02
C TYR A 52 -2.42 -0.04 3.70
N LEU A 53 -3.39 -0.91 3.63
CA LEU A 53 -3.79 -1.51 2.36
C LEU A 53 -5.19 -1.02 2.04
N ALA A 54 -5.31 -0.18 1.04
CA ALA A 54 -6.53 0.58 0.80
C ALA A 54 -6.98 0.48 -0.66
N ARG A 55 -8.27 0.69 -0.84
CA ARG A 55 -8.83 0.88 -2.17
C ARG A 55 -8.81 2.37 -2.46
N THR A 56 -8.34 2.70 -3.64
CA THR A 56 -8.15 4.09 -4.04
C THR A 56 -8.81 4.36 -5.38
N ASP A 57 -9.14 5.63 -5.60
CA ASP A 57 -9.69 6.11 -6.86
C ASP A 57 -8.88 7.34 -7.25
N TYR A 58 -8.32 7.32 -8.44
CA TYR A 58 -7.50 8.42 -8.94
C TYR A 58 -8.28 9.33 -9.89
N GLY A 59 -9.57 9.07 -10.06
CA GLY A 59 -10.41 9.88 -10.94
C GLY A 59 -10.31 9.49 -12.41
N ASP A 60 -9.68 8.37 -12.72
CA ASP A 60 -9.62 7.90 -14.09
C ASP A 60 -10.69 6.83 -14.36
N ALA A 61 -10.78 6.39 -15.60
CA ALA A 61 -11.82 5.47 -16.03
C ALA A 61 -11.58 4.03 -15.59
N THR A 62 -10.45 3.73 -14.96
CA THR A 62 -10.14 2.35 -14.57
C THR A 62 -10.84 1.91 -13.29
N GLY A 63 -11.45 2.86 -12.56
CA GLY A 63 -12.16 2.54 -11.33
C GLY A 63 -11.23 2.41 -10.14
N ALA A 64 -11.64 1.61 -9.17
CA ALA A 64 -10.89 1.46 -7.93
C ALA A 64 -9.62 0.63 -8.12
N ASN A 65 -8.58 1.04 -7.46
CA ASN A 65 -7.29 0.35 -7.43
C ASN A 65 -6.98 -0.06 -6.00
N VAL A 66 -6.05 -0.99 -5.83
CA VAL A 66 -5.55 -1.35 -4.51
C VAL A 66 -4.15 -0.77 -4.37
N ALA A 67 -3.92 -0.11 -3.26
CA ALA A 67 -2.64 0.53 -3.00
C ALA A 67 -2.13 0.18 -1.61
N LEU A 68 -0.84 -0.07 -1.55
CA LEU A 68 -0.12 -0.08 -0.29
C LEU A 68 0.30 1.36 -0.01
N CYS A 69 -0.24 1.94 1.04
CA CYS A 69 0.06 3.32 1.42
C CYS A 69 1.03 3.29 2.59
N VAL A 70 2.18 3.90 2.42
CA VAL A 70 3.28 3.81 3.38
C VAL A 70 3.64 5.20 3.87
N MET A 71 3.74 5.33 5.19
CA MET A 71 4.36 6.49 5.83
C MET A 71 5.80 6.15 6.13
N CYS A 72 6.71 6.78 5.44
CA CYS A 72 8.14 6.60 5.63
C CYS A 72 8.78 7.88 6.14
N SER A 73 9.54 7.77 7.21
CA SER A 73 10.20 8.93 7.81
C SER A 73 11.24 9.56 6.89
N ALA A 74 11.80 8.78 5.97
CA ALA A 74 12.82 9.27 5.05
C ALA A 74 12.30 9.57 3.65
N GLY A 75 10.98 9.52 3.45
CA GLY A 75 10.40 9.73 2.12
C GLY A 75 10.39 8.46 1.29
N GLU A 76 10.41 8.61 -0.02
CA GLU A 76 10.34 7.47 -0.92
C GLU A 76 11.54 6.57 -0.78
N ASP A 77 11.28 5.27 -0.82
CA ASP A 77 12.31 4.24 -0.70
C ASP A 77 12.07 3.21 -1.81
N MET A 78 12.89 3.28 -2.85
CA MET A 78 12.73 2.39 -4.00
C MET A 78 13.13 0.95 -3.70
N GLY A 79 14.02 0.75 -2.74
CA GLY A 79 14.35 -0.59 -2.26
C GLY A 79 13.14 -1.25 -1.63
N LEU A 80 12.39 -0.49 -0.87
CA LEU A 80 11.14 -0.97 -0.28
C LEU A 80 10.13 -1.33 -1.37
N VAL A 81 9.99 -0.51 -2.39
CA VAL A 81 9.08 -0.79 -3.51
C VAL A 81 9.45 -2.11 -4.17
N SER A 82 10.74 -2.34 -4.38
CA SER A 82 11.22 -3.57 -4.99
C SER A 82 10.88 -4.79 -4.14
N ASP A 83 11.12 -4.70 -2.84
CA ASP A 83 10.84 -5.81 -1.92
C ASP A 83 9.34 -6.11 -1.83
N VAL A 84 8.53 -5.07 -1.75
CA VAL A 84 7.06 -5.19 -1.73
C VAL A 84 6.56 -5.84 -3.01
N SER A 85 7.08 -5.38 -4.15
CA SER A 85 6.68 -5.89 -5.45
C SER A 85 7.01 -7.37 -5.61
N ALA A 86 8.16 -7.79 -5.10
CA ALA A 86 8.57 -9.18 -5.15
C ALA A 86 7.64 -10.07 -4.33
N ILE A 87 7.26 -9.63 -3.13
CA ILE A 87 6.33 -10.37 -2.29
C ILE A 87 4.96 -10.46 -2.96
N PHE A 88 4.48 -9.36 -3.50
CA PHE A 88 3.18 -9.34 -4.14
C PHE A 88 3.14 -10.27 -5.36
N ALA A 89 4.17 -10.22 -6.20
CA ALA A 89 4.25 -11.06 -7.38
C ALA A 89 4.30 -12.55 -7.02
N GLU A 90 5.00 -12.89 -5.94
CA GLU A 90 5.08 -14.27 -5.47
C GLU A 90 3.71 -14.79 -5.06
N MET A 91 2.88 -13.95 -4.45
CA MET A 91 1.57 -14.37 -3.97
C MET A 91 0.48 -14.32 -5.02
N PHE A 92 0.52 -13.35 -5.92
CA PHE A 92 -0.58 -13.06 -6.84
C PHE A 92 -0.22 -13.17 -8.31
N GLY A 93 1.06 -13.33 -8.62
CA GLY A 93 1.51 -13.47 -9.99
C GLY A 93 1.67 -12.12 -10.69
N SER A 94 2.06 -12.19 -11.96
CA SER A 94 2.41 -11.00 -12.73
C SER A 94 1.21 -10.30 -13.36
N HIS A 95 0.02 -10.92 -13.29
CA HIS A 95 -1.18 -10.34 -13.90
C HIS A 95 -1.92 -9.40 -12.98
N GLU A 96 -1.59 -9.42 -11.71
CA GLU A 96 -2.22 -8.53 -10.75
C GLU A 96 -1.32 -7.32 -10.51
N HIS A 97 -1.90 -6.28 -9.97
CA HIS A 97 -1.19 -5.01 -9.80
C HIS A 97 -1.46 -4.44 -8.41
N LEU A 98 -0.42 -3.91 -7.81
CA LEU A 98 -0.49 -3.20 -6.54
C LEU A 98 0.25 -1.88 -6.71
N ASP A 99 -0.43 -0.78 -6.42
CA ASP A 99 0.23 0.51 -6.36
C ASP A 99 0.93 0.67 -5.02
N VAL A 100 2.07 1.33 -5.02
CA VAL A 100 2.76 1.68 -3.78
C VAL A 100 2.81 3.20 -3.70
N LEU A 101 2.20 3.75 -2.66
CA LEU A 101 2.10 5.18 -2.47
C LEU A 101 2.83 5.57 -1.18
N PHE A 102 3.77 6.49 -1.31
CA PHE A 102 4.39 7.10 -0.14
C PHE A 102 3.56 8.34 0.16
N ILE A 103 2.74 8.26 1.21
CA ILE A 103 1.76 9.30 1.47
C ILE A 103 2.29 10.34 2.44
N ARG A 104 1.73 11.55 2.33
CA ARG A 104 2.06 12.65 3.23
C ARG A 104 1.14 12.61 4.42
N HIS A 105 1.49 13.39 5.41
CA HIS A 105 0.71 13.47 6.66
C HIS A 105 -0.74 13.86 6.42
N ASP A 106 -0.98 14.83 5.54
CA ASP A 106 -2.34 15.27 5.22
C ASP A 106 -3.14 14.17 4.51
N GLN A 107 -2.47 13.40 3.67
CA GLN A 107 -3.12 12.26 3.01
C GLN A 107 -3.43 11.17 4.01
N GLU A 108 -2.55 10.93 4.96
CA GLU A 108 -2.79 9.93 5.99
C GLU A 108 -4.02 10.28 6.82
N GLN A 109 -4.23 11.54 7.13
CA GLN A 109 -5.41 11.95 7.87
C GLN A 109 -6.69 11.60 7.13
N GLN A 110 -6.71 11.79 5.81
CA GLN A 110 -7.85 11.40 4.99
C GLN A 110 -8.03 9.90 4.95
N LEU A 111 -6.94 9.17 4.83
CA LEU A 111 -6.96 7.72 4.76
C LEU A 111 -7.49 7.11 6.05
N ARG A 112 -7.10 7.64 7.19
CA ARG A 112 -7.50 7.09 8.48
C ARG A 112 -8.99 7.18 8.74
N VAL A 113 -9.70 8.00 8.02
CA VAL A 113 -11.15 8.08 8.12
C VAL A 113 -11.80 6.78 7.62
N VAL A 114 -11.19 6.12 6.65
CA VAL A 114 -11.79 4.98 5.97
C VAL A 114 -10.96 3.69 6.08
N CYS A 115 -9.78 3.75 6.64
CA CYS A 115 -8.87 2.61 6.66
C CYS A 115 -8.03 2.62 7.95
N THR A 116 -7.80 1.43 8.47
CA THR A 116 -6.95 1.27 9.66
C THR A 116 -5.58 0.77 9.22
N PRO A 117 -4.50 1.25 9.82
CA PRO A 117 -3.18 0.72 9.48
C PRO A 117 -3.07 -0.75 9.89
N PHE A 118 -2.49 -1.57 9.02
CA PHE A 118 -2.22 -2.96 9.37
C PHE A 118 -0.83 -3.10 9.99
N TYR A 119 -0.01 -2.09 9.88
CA TYR A 119 1.31 -2.05 10.50
C TYR A 119 1.53 -0.67 11.08
N GLU A 120 2.03 -0.64 12.28
CA GLU A 120 2.38 0.60 12.94
C GLU A 120 3.61 0.31 13.79
N ARG A 121 4.69 1.05 13.52
CA ARG A 121 5.91 0.89 14.29
C ARG A 121 5.67 1.42 15.69
N THR A 122 5.81 0.54 16.65
CA THR A 122 5.74 0.95 18.03
C THR A 122 7.04 1.67 18.34
N SER A 123 6.98 2.97 18.51
CA SER A 123 8.12 3.63 19.04
C SER A 123 8.27 3.10 20.46
N SER A 124 9.38 2.52 20.72
CA SER A 124 9.76 2.13 22.05
C SER A 124 9.52 3.30 22.95
N PRO A 125 8.65 3.16 23.95
CA PRO A 125 8.56 4.24 24.90
C PRO A 125 9.90 4.40 25.55
N VAL A 126 10.48 5.50 25.28
CA VAL A 126 11.66 5.85 26.03
C VAL A 126 11.14 6.26 27.38
N VAL A 127 11.35 5.43 28.25
CA VAL A 127 10.99 5.76 29.60
C VAL A 127 12.13 6.53 30.23
#